data_06359dcfee793f85fb69fe4cd7fb2118
#
_entry.id   06359dcfee793f85fb69fe4cd7fb2118
#
_cell.length_a   1.000
_cell.length_b   1.000
_cell.length_c   1.000
_cell.angle_alpha   90.00
_cell.angle_beta   90.00
_cell.angle_gamma   90.00
#
_symmetry.space_group_name_H-M   'P 1'
#
loop_
_entity.id
_entity.type
_entity.pdbx_description
1 polymer ?
#
loop_
_entity_poly.entity_id
_entity_poly.type
_entity_poly.pdbx_seq_one_letter_code
_entity_poly.pdbx_strand_id
1 'polypeptide(L)'
;MKKLILFLFVSVSLQTALAQDLRVEPLSWWTGMKNSQLQLMIHGKDIKGSEVIAKKPGLKIVKVHSADSPNYLFVDCEISKNTPAGTYPIDLKKGGKIIHHIDYSLQARDKNSANRPSYSTKDVIYLITPDRFANGDPSNDAAPGYREPNPARNEMYGRHGGDIKGITDRLDYIYDMGFTAIWSLPVQTNDQAKESYHGYAITDHYAIDPRFGTNEDYKNLSVKAGQKGIKIIMDVVLNHCGDGHWWMKDFPFKDWINFDGKFVSTTHRRETVQDPHVSKFDAKMQTEGWFVPAMPDLNQKNPFMAKYLIQNTIWWIEYAHLGGIRIDTYPYSEKLFAAQWSDAVLAEYPNLNLVGEEWSSNPIITSYWQKGKVNRDGFKSSLPALMDFPLQNALTESMNENDQDWGKGLNKLYNVLSNDLIYANPDNLVVFGDNHDMSRFYTQVKHDQALFRMGITFLMTTRGIPQIFYGTENLMSNPKSSEHGEIRGDFYGGWPGDAKDAVSQKGFTADEKSTQDFFKKLLNWRKNNSVIHEGKLLHFGPENGVYVYFRYTNTGKVMVVLNKNAQEKVIDLAKFAEIIQPGMAIKEVMTDKQFTLGANLSVAGKTAMILEVH
;
A
#
# COMPACT_ATOMS: atom_id res chain seq x y z
N MET A 1 54.66 -61.67 -31.99
CA MET A 1 54.85 -60.20 -31.71
C MET A 1 53.53 -59.61 -31.21
N LYS A 2 53.35 -59.52 -29.88
CA LYS A 2 52.17 -58.94 -29.26
C LYS A 2 52.49 -57.48 -28.95
N LYS A 3 51.78 -56.54 -29.58
CA LYS A 3 51.86 -55.07 -29.27
C LYS A 3 51.02 -54.76 -28.03
N LEU A 4 51.69 -54.34 -26.97
CA LEU A 4 51.08 -53.82 -25.74
C LEU A 4 50.73 -52.36 -25.99
N ILE A 5 49.41 -51.98 -25.95
CA ILE A 5 48.94 -50.63 -26.00
C ILE A 5 48.71 -50.15 -24.57
N LEU A 6 49.53 -49.22 -24.13
CA LEU A 6 49.44 -48.56 -22.81
C LEU A 6 48.38 -47.41 -22.88
N PHE A 7 47.26 -47.62 -22.23
CA PHE A 7 46.28 -46.54 -22.04
C PHE A 7 46.66 -45.65 -20.83
N LEU A 8 47.07 -44.43 -21.11
CA LEU A 8 47.29 -43.42 -20.09
C LEU A 8 45.92 -42.83 -19.71
N PHE A 9 45.39 -43.15 -18.53
CA PHE A 9 44.26 -42.47 -17.93
C PHE A 9 44.74 -41.14 -17.33
N VAL A 10 44.45 -40.04 -18.01
CA VAL A 10 44.56 -38.69 -17.41
C VAL A 10 43.28 -38.45 -16.63
N SER A 11 43.33 -38.56 -15.31
CA SER A 11 42.28 -38.14 -14.41
C SER A 11 42.24 -36.62 -14.37
N VAL A 12 41.35 -36.01 -15.14
CA VAL A 12 40.98 -34.61 -14.99
C VAL A 12 40.07 -34.54 -13.75
N SER A 13 40.61 -34.16 -12.61
CA SER A 13 39.84 -33.77 -11.46
C SER A 13 39.13 -32.43 -11.79
N LEU A 14 37.85 -32.50 -12.19
CA LEU A 14 36.96 -31.35 -12.17
C LEU A 14 36.81 -30.93 -10.71
N GLN A 15 37.58 -29.96 -10.26
CA GLN A 15 37.22 -29.17 -9.12
C GLN A 15 36.03 -28.29 -9.56
N THR A 16 34.82 -28.77 -9.31
CA THR A 16 33.67 -27.88 -9.24
C THR A 16 33.90 -26.97 -8.05
N ALA A 17 34.52 -25.80 -8.30
CA ALA A 17 34.41 -24.68 -7.39
C ALA A 17 32.92 -24.37 -7.33
N LEU A 18 32.25 -24.79 -6.25
CA LEU A 18 30.98 -24.22 -5.84
C LEU A 18 31.28 -22.72 -5.65
N ALA A 19 30.95 -21.92 -6.63
CA ALA A 19 30.89 -20.47 -6.47
C ALA A 19 29.94 -20.24 -5.29
N GLN A 20 30.47 -19.91 -4.14
CA GLN A 20 29.68 -19.54 -2.99
C GLN A 20 28.97 -18.24 -3.38
N ASP A 21 27.65 -18.30 -3.50
CA ASP A 21 26.82 -17.19 -3.93
C ASP A 21 27.05 -15.98 -3.01
N LEU A 22 27.71 -14.96 -3.55
CA LEU A 22 27.87 -13.67 -2.91
C LEU A 22 26.60 -12.88 -3.15
N ARG A 23 25.96 -12.41 -2.09
CA ARG A 23 24.77 -11.56 -2.16
C ARG A 23 25.15 -10.11 -1.88
N VAL A 24 24.73 -9.21 -2.76
CA VAL A 24 24.96 -7.76 -2.62
C VAL A 24 23.62 -7.02 -2.69
N GLU A 25 23.31 -6.22 -1.69
CA GLU A 25 22.09 -5.43 -1.64
C GLU A 25 22.41 -3.96 -1.30
N PRO A 26 21.76 -2.99 -1.99
CA PRO A 26 20.83 -3.14 -3.13
C PRO A 26 21.44 -3.86 -4.33
N LEU A 27 20.59 -4.54 -5.13
CA LEU A 27 21.03 -5.32 -6.30
C LEU A 27 21.73 -4.46 -7.38
N SER A 28 21.36 -3.18 -7.44
CA SER A 28 21.89 -2.15 -8.33
C SER A 28 21.53 -0.78 -7.74
N TRP A 29 22.08 0.30 -8.30
CA TRP A 29 21.71 1.66 -7.93
C TRP A 29 21.67 2.57 -9.16
N TRP A 30 21.39 3.86 -8.95
CA TRP A 30 21.30 4.84 -10.03
C TRP A 30 22.31 5.96 -9.88
N THR A 31 22.84 6.41 -11.02
CA THR A 31 23.56 7.67 -11.10
C THR A 31 22.56 8.83 -11.11
N GLY A 32 22.95 9.99 -10.61
CA GLY A 32 22.09 11.18 -10.61
C GLY A 32 21.03 11.21 -9.50
N MET A 33 21.12 10.34 -8.49
CA MET A 33 20.34 10.47 -7.26
C MET A 33 20.72 11.74 -6.52
N LYS A 34 19.76 12.36 -5.81
CA LYS A 34 20.04 13.57 -4.99
C LYS A 34 20.97 13.23 -3.83
N ASN A 35 20.77 12.08 -3.21
CA ASN A 35 21.69 11.55 -2.21
C ASN A 35 22.78 10.73 -2.91
N SER A 36 24.03 11.21 -2.84
CA SER A 36 25.20 10.51 -3.41
C SER A 36 25.67 9.31 -2.58
N GLN A 37 25.16 9.14 -1.37
CA GLN A 37 25.59 8.10 -0.45
C GLN A 37 24.82 6.81 -0.70
N LEU A 38 25.57 5.72 -0.81
CA LEU A 38 25.04 4.37 -0.96
C LEU A 38 25.72 3.46 0.07
N GLN A 39 24.96 2.59 0.73
CA GLN A 39 25.54 1.52 1.55
C GLN A 39 25.22 0.17 0.92
N LEU A 40 26.24 -0.62 0.63
CA LEU A 40 26.09 -2.00 0.19
C LEU A 40 26.16 -2.93 1.41
N MET A 41 25.18 -3.79 1.57
CA MET A 41 25.25 -4.97 2.41
C MET A 41 25.77 -6.13 1.54
N ILE A 42 26.92 -6.69 1.92
CA ILE A 42 27.53 -7.81 1.21
C ILE A 42 27.52 -9.01 2.16
N HIS A 43 26.92 -10.10 1.72
CA HIS A 43 26.87 -11.39 2.44
C HIS A 43 27.61 -12.46 1.64
N GLY A 44 28.54 -13.13 2.28
CA GLY A 44 29.29 -14.23 1.72
C GLY A 44 30.14 -14.90 2.81
N LYS A 45 30.51 -16.15 2.63
CA LYS A 45 31.22 -16.92 3.65
C LYS A 45 32.57 -16.28 4.00
N ASP A 46 32.77 -16.00 5.27
CA ASP A 46 34.04 -15.54 5.87
C ASP A 46 34.67 -14.32 5.18
N ILE A 47 33.85 -13.33 4.81
CA ILE A 47 34.30 -12.09 4.16
C ILE A 47 34.77 -11.00 5.14
N LYS A 48 34.53 -11.16 6.44
CA LYS A 48 34.94 -10.20 7.47
C LYS A 48 36.44 -9.90 7.41
N GLY A 49 36.76 -8.60 7.47
CA GLY A 49 38.16 -8.13 7.41
C GLY A 49 38.73 -8.05 5.99
N SER A 50 37.92 -8.25 4.95
CA SER A 50 38.36 -8.02 3.58
C SER A 50 38.49 -6.52 3.30
N GLU A 51 39.52 -6.16 2.54
CA GLU A 51 39.66 -4.89 1.87
C GLU A 51 38.67 -4.84 0.69
N VAL A 52 37.93 -3.72 0.53
CA VAL A 52 36.98 -3.52 -0.57
C VAL A 52 37.55 -2.45 -1.51
N ILE A 53 37.73 -2.79 -2.78
CA ILE A 53 38.42 -1.97 -3.77
C ILE A 53 37.51 -1.73 -4.97
N ALA A 54 37.04 -0.48 -5.16
CA ALA A 54 36.39 -0.08 -6.41
C ALA A 54 37.45 0.15 -7.49
N LYS A 55 37.25 -0.47 -8.67
CA LYS A 55 38.23 -0.47 -9.77
C LYS A 55 38.04 0.68 -10.76
N LYS A 56 36.87 1.34 -10.74
CA LYS A 56 36.51 2.37 -11.73
C LYS A 56 36.20 3.68 -11.03
N PRO A 57 36.69 4.84 -11.56
CA PRO A 57 36.34 6.15 -11.06
C PRO A 57 34.82 6.39 -11.10
N GLY A 58 34.30 7.16 -10.14
CA GLY A 58 32.87 7.49 -10.04
C GLY A 58 32.15 6.80 -8.88
N LEU A 59 32.56 5.59 -8.51
CA LEU A 59 32.14 4.91 -7.28
C LEU A 59 33.33 4.87 -6.33
N LYS A 60 33.23 5.54 -5.17
CA LYS A 60 34.29 5.60 -4.17
C LYS A 60 33.88 4.82 -2.92
N ILE A 61 34.72 3.93 -2.45
CA ILE A 61 34.55 3.30 -1.13
C ILE A 61 34.95 4.32 -0.06
N VAL A 62 34.01 4.67 0.82
CA VAL A 62 34.20 5.65 1.90
C VAL A 62 34.62 4.93 3.18
N LYS A 63 33.90 3.87 3.52
CA LYS A 63 34.15 3.12 4.75
C LYS A 63 33.64 1.68 4.62
N VAL A 64 34.39 0.75 5.19
CA VAL A 64 34.00 -0.66 5.31
C VAL A 64 33.75 -0.95 6.79
N HIS A 65 32.55 -1.44 7.09
CA HIS A 65 32.15 -1.84 8.43
C HIS A 65 32.05 -3.35 8.51
N SER A 66 32.66 -3.92 9.54
CA SER A 66 32.52 -5.34 9.87
C SER A 66 31.28 -5.54 10.74
N ALA A 67 30.51 -6.57 10.45
CA ALA A 67 29.42 -7.01 11.28
C ALA A 67 29.89 -7.93 12.44
N ASP A 68 28.98 -8.35 13.31
CA ASP A 68 29.27 -9.38 14.32
C ASP A 68 29.53 -10.73 13.64
N SER A 69 28.67 -11.11 12.70
CA SER A 69 28.88 -12.28 11.86
C SER A 69 30.13 -12.12 10.96
N PRO A 70 30.91 -13.18 10.77
CA PRO A 70 32.06 -13.17 9.85
C PRO A 70 31.64 -13.09 8.37
N ASN A 71 30.37 -13.27 8.07
CA ASN A 71 29.85 -13.40 6.72
C ASN A 71 29.28 -12.10 6.14
N TYR A 72 29.40 -10.96 6.84
CA TYR A 72 28.86 -9.69 6.37
C TYR A 72 29.89 -8.57 6.36
N LEU A 73 29.74 -7.71 5.35
CA LEU A 73 30.34 -6.38 5.30
C LEU A 73 29.25 -5.36 4.95
N PHE A 74 29.30 -4.18 5.59
CA PHE A 74 28.55 -3.02 5.18
C PHE A 74 29.53 -1.98 4.63
N VAL A 75 29.31 -1.57 3.37
CA VAL A 75 30.25 -0.74 2.63
C VAL A 75 29.58 0.58 2.28
N ASP A 76 30.01 1.65 2.95
CA ASP A 76 29.59 3.01 2.58
C ASP A 76 30.33 3.44 1.32
N CYS A 77 29.56 3.79 0.30
CA CYS A 77 30.02 4.26 -0.98
C CYS A 77 29.55 5.68 -1.26
N GLU A 78 30.30 6.41 -2.07
CA GLU A 78 29.92 7.70 -2.62
C GLU A 78 29.93 7.62 -4.15
N ILE A 79 28.80 8.01 -4.77
CA ILE A 79 28.66 8.09 -6.23
C ILE A 79 28.84 9.53 -6.65
N SER A 80 29.89 9.82 -7.44
CA SER A 80 30.20 11.16 -7.91
C SER A 80 29.10 11.69 -8.84
N LYS A 81 28.82 13.00 -8.78
CA LYS A 81 27.71 13.64 -9.51
C LYS A 81 27.64 13.32 -11.02
N ASN A 82 28.80 13.21 -11.66
CA ASN A 82 28.92 13.00 -13.11
C ASN A 82 29.28 11.55 -13.47
N THR A 83 29.05 10.60 -12.56
CA THR A 83 29.32 9.18 -12.79
C THR A 83 28.42 8.67 -13.92
N PRO A 84 28.96 8.11 -15.02
CA PRO A 84 28.14 7.53 -16.07
C PRO A 84 27.51 6.20 -15.61
N ALA A 85 26.37 5.84 -16.19
CA ALA A 85 25.80 4.51 -16.00
C ALA A 85 26.72 3.43 -16.56
N GLY A 86 26.68 2.24 -15.99
CA GLY A 86 27.48 1.09 -16.40
C GLY A 86 27.90 0.21 -15.23
N THR A 87 28.76 -0.76 -15.51
CA THR A 87 29.29 -1.70 -14.51
C THR A 87 30.47 -1.06 -13.79
N TYR A 88 30.50 -1.22 -12.46
CA TYR A 88 31.52 -0.77 -11.54
C TYR A 88 32.09 -1.96 -10.78
N PRO A 89 33.21 -2.54 -11.25
CA PRO A 89 33.81 -3.71 -10.61
C PRO A 89 34.34 -3.35 -9.21
N ILE A 90 34.04 -4.23 -8.26
CA ILE A 90 34.47 -4.13 -6.86
C ILE A 90 35.14 -5.46 -6.49
N ASP A 91 36.39 -5.40 -6.00
CA ASP A 91 37.10 -6.58 -5.50
C ASP A 91 37.02 -6.64 -3.98
N LEU A 92 36.78 -7.81 -3.44
CA LEU A 92 37.02 -8.15 -2.04
C LEU A 92 38.36 -8.87 -1.95
N LYS A 93 39.29 -8.30 -1.17
CA LYS A 93 40.64 -8.83 -1.01
C LYS A 93 40.91 -9.19 0.46
N LYS A 94 41.34 -10.42 0.74
CA LYS A 94 41.66 -10.92 2.07
C LYS A 94 43.00 -11.64 2.05
N GLY A 95 43.88 -11.36 3.01
CA GLY A 95 45.20 -11.96 3.06
C GLY A 95 46.06 -11.73 1.80
N GLY A 96 45.89 -10.59 1.13
CA GLY A 96 46.63 -10.25 -0.09
C GLY A 96 46.05 -10.83 -1.38
N LYS A 97 45.02 -11.69 -1.31
CA LYS A 97 44.36 -12.33 -2.46
C LYS A 97 42.96 -11.78 -2.69
N ILE A 98 42.55 -11.63 -3.95
CA ILE A 98 41.16 -11.37 -4.32
C ILE A 98 40.38 -12.65 -4.07
N ILE A 99 39.35 -12.57 -3.21
CA ILE A 99 38.46 -13.70 -2.87
C ILE A 99 37.13 -13.63 -3.59
N HIS A 100 36.67 -12.41 -3.95
CA HIS A 100 35.45 -12.21 -4.72
C HIS A 100 35.61 -11.03 -5.65
N HIS A 101 34.89 -11.09 -6.77
CA HIS A 101 34.74 -10.04 -7.75
C HIS A 101 33.25 -9.73 -7.91
N ILE A 102 32.85 -8.47 -7.82
CA ILE A 102 31.47 -8.01 -7.89
C ILE A 102 31.35 -7.02 -9.07
N ASP A 103 30.52 -7.34 -10.04
CA ASP A 103 30.14 -6.44 -11.12
C ASP A 103 28.91 -5.62 -10.73
N TYR A 104 29.13 -4.51 -9.96
CA TYR A 104 28.05 -3.70 -9.46
C TYR A 104 27.49 -2.76 -10.53
N SER A 105 26.16 -2.79 -10.76
CA SER A 105 25.51 -2.00 -11.79
C SER A 105 25.03 -0.65 -11.25
N LEU A 106 25.46 0.45 -11.89
CA LEU A 106 24.87 1.77 -11.75
C LEU A 106 24.06 2.08 -13.00
N GLN A 107 22.74 2.22 -12.85
CA GLN A 107 21.82 2.49 -13.95
C GLN A 107 21.70 4.00 -14.19
N ALA A 108 21.29 4.40 -15.40
CA ALA A 108 20.92 5.78 -15.67
C ALA A 108 19.56 6.09 -15.03
N ARG A 109 19.49 7.15 -14.25
CA ARG A 109 18.22 7.62 -13.69
C ARG A 109 17.41 8.36 -14.76
N ASP A 110 16.10 8.10 -14.83
CA ASP A 110 15.20 8.84 -15.70
C ASP A 110 15.18 10.33 -15.32
N LYS A 111 15.23 11.22 -16.33
CA LYS A 111 15.39 12.68 -16.13
C LYS A 111 14.35 13.29 -15.17
N ASN A 112 13.11 12.82 -15.17
CA ASN A 112 12.01 13.34 -14.35
C ASN A 112 11.65 12.46 -13.17
N SER A 113 12.41 11.42 -12.90
CA SER A 113 12.11 10.43 -11.89
C SER A 113 11.88 11.05 -10.50
N ALA A 114 12.67 12.04 -10.09
CA ALA A 114 12.50 12.74 -8.84
C ALA A 114 11.14 13.48 -8.70
N ASN A 115 10.54 13.87 -9.82
CA ASN A 115 9.29 14.64 -9.87
C ASN A 115 8.13 13.83 -10.45
N ARG A 116 8.21 12.50 -10.37
CA ARG A 116 7.15 11.61 -10.87
C ARG A 116 5.78 11.95 -10.29
N PRO A 117 4.70 11.80 -11.08
CA PRO A 117 3.35 11.99 -10.57
C PRO A 117 3.01 10.94 -9.52
N SER A 118 2.29 11.37 -8.48
CA SER A 118 1.80 10.50 -7.42
C SER A 118 0.27 10.54 -7.36
N TYR A 119 -0.31 9.63 -6.57
CA TYR A 119 -1.73 9.66 -6.30
C TYR A 119 -2.10 10.83 -5.40
N SER A 120 -3.31 11.33 -5.55
CA SER A 120 -3.83 12.53 -4.87
C SER A 120 -5.36 12.46 -4.76
N THR A 121 -6.00 13.55 -4.33
CA THR A 121 -7.46 13.70 -4.32
C THR A 121 -8.14 13.47 -5.67
N LYS A 122 -7.39 13.53 -6.78
CA LYS A 122 -7.89 13.22 -8.13
C LYS A 122 -8.11 11.72 -8.36
N ASP A 123 -7.50 10.90 -7.52
CA ASP A 123 -7.44 9.46 -7.72
C ASP A 123 -8.51 8.71 -6.91
N VAL A 124 -8.80 7.51 -7.36
CA VAL A 124 -9.47 6.45 -6.62
C VAL A 124 -8.58 5.23 -6.62
N ILE A 125 -8.21 4.78 -5.43
CA ILE A 125 -7.31 3.65 -5.24
C ILE A 125 -8.12 2.35 -5.29
N TYR A 126 -7.66 1.39 -6.08
CA TYR A 126 -8.17 0.03 -6.11
C TYR A 126 -7.22 -0.88 -5.35
N LEU A 127 -7.63 -1.35 -4.17
CA LEU A 127 -6.86 -2.26 -3.33
C LEU A 127 -7.03 -3.70 -3.80
N ILE A 128 -5.95 -4.40 -4.08
CA ILE A 128 -5.95 -5.76 -4.63
C ILE A 128 -5.15 -6.70 -3.72
N THR A 129 -5.72 -7.89 -3.45
CA THR A 129 -4.97 -9.05 -2.96
C THR A 129 -4.51 -9.87 -4.17
N PRO A 130 -3.22 -9.83 -4.58
CA PRO A 130 -2.76 -10.41 -5.83
C PRO A 130 -3.16 -11.89 -6.00
N ASP A 131 -2.88 -12.70 -4.99
CA ASP A 131 -3.20 -14.12 -4.97
C ASP A 131 -4.68 -14.45 -5.21
N ARG A 132 -5.60 -13.50 -4.94
CA ARG A 132 -7.05 -13.67 -4.98
C ARG A 132 -7.72 -12.90 -6.10
N PHE A 133 -6.96 -12.18 -6.92
CA PHE A 133 -7.54 -11.31 -7.94
C PHE A 133 -7.71 -11.99 -9.30
N ALA A 134 -6.65 -12.49 -9.88
CA ALA A 134 -6.71 -13.24 -11.13
C ALA A 134 -5.43 -14.03 -11.37
N ASN A 135 -5.56 -15.25 -11.88
CA ASN A 135 -4.46 -16.10 -12.31
C ASN A 135 -4.20 -15.85 -13.81
N GLY A 136 -3.10 -15.17 -14.12
CA GLY A 136 -2.68 -14.86 -15.49
C GLY A 136 -1.66 -15.85 -16.03
N ASP A 137 -0.93 -16.55 -15.14
CA ASP A 137 0.09 -17.54 -15.51
C ASP A 137 0.05 -18.75 -14.58
N PRO A 138 -0.77 -19.77 -14.88
CA PRO A 138 -0.84 -20.98 -14.06
C PRO A 138 0.49 -21.75 -13.92
N SER A 139 1.49 -21.44 -14.73
CA SER A 139 2.79 -22.10 -14.65
C SER A 139 3.62 -21.66 -13.44
N ASN A 140 3.29 -20.51 -12.84
CA ASN A 140 3.98 -19.98 -11.66
C ASN A 140 3.28 -20.28 -10.32
N ASP A 141 2.10 -20.92 -10.34
CA ASP A 141 1.30 -21.20 -9.13
C ASP A 141 2.07 -21.98 -8.06
N ALA A 142 3.01 -22.82 -8.47
CA ALA A 142 3.81 -23.65 -7.60
C ALA A 142 5.28 -23.21 -7.56
N ALA A 143 5.86 -23.18 -6.35
CA ALA A 143 7.27 -22.88 -6.14
C ALA A 143 7.95 -24.04 -5.36
N PRO A 144 8.50 -25.04 -6.05
CA PRO A 144 9.22 -26.15 -5.41
C PRO A 144 10.36 -25.63 -4.52
N GLY A 145 10.45 -26.14 -3.29
CA GLY A 145 11.44 -25.69 -2.31
C GLY A 145 10.96 -24.64 -1.33
N TYR A 146 9.81 -24.01 -1.58
CA TYR A 146 9.13 -23.13 -0.61
C TYR A 146 8.37 -23.97 0.43
N ARG A 147 8.15 -23.40 1.62
CA ARG A 147 7.47 -24.08 2.73
C ARG A 147 5.96 -24.29 2.47
N GLU A 148 5.35 -23.45 1.64
CA GLU A 148 3.99 -23.59 1.09
C GLU A 148 4.10 -23.66 -0.45
N PRO A 149 4.45 -24.84 -1.02
CA PRO A 149 4.92 -24.92 -2.41
C PRO A 149 3.81 -24.98 -3.46
N ASN A 150 2.58 -25.36 -3.09
CA ASN A 150 1.50 -25.66 -4.04
C ASN A 150 0.29 -24.74 -3.82
N PRO A 151 -0.47 -24.41 -4.88
CA PRO A 151 -1.75 -23.73 -4.73
C PRO A 151 -2.79 -24.68 -4.10
N ALA A 152 -3.72 -24.09 -3.33
CA ALA A 152 -4.81 -24.80 -2.65
C ALA A 152 -6.07 -23.91 -2.66
N ARG A 153 -6.63 -23.64 -3.85
CA ARG A 153 -7.75 -22.70 -4.05
C ARG A 153 -9.02 -23.05 -3.27
N ASN A 154 -9.21 -24.30 -2.88
CA ASN A 154 -10.31 -24.74 -2.02
C ASN A 154 -10.08 -24.50 -0.52
N GLU A 155 -8.89 -24.09 -0.13
CA GLU A 155 -8.52 -23.81 1.26
C GLU A 155 -8.55 -22.29 1.51
N MET A 156 -9.37 -21.83 2.43
CA MET A 156 -9.57 -20.41 2.74
C MET A 156 -8.25 -19.63 2.92
N TYR A 157 -7.26 -20.25 3.54
CA TYR A 157 -5.97 -19.66 3.85
C TYR A 157 -4.82 -20.14 2.94
N GLY A 158 -5.11 -21.04 1.99
CA GLY A 158 -4.15 -21.48 0.99
C GLY A 158 -3.89 -20.42 -0.08
N ARG A 159 -2.87 -20.64 -0.88
CA ARG A 159 -2.65 -19.83 -2.09
C ARG A 159 -3.62 -20.25 -3.18
N HIS A 160 -4.16 -19.26 -3.91
CA HIS A 160 -5.12 -19.51 -4.99
C HIS A 160 -4.51 -19.33 -6.39
N GLY A 161 -3.28 -18.79 -6.47
CA GLY A 161 -2.54 -18.68 -7.73
C GLY A 161 -2.80 -17.41 -8.53
N GLY A 162 -3.45 -16.40 -7.95
CA GLY A 162 -3.50 -15.08 -8.58
C GLY A 162 -2.11 -14.43 -8.60
N ASP A 163 -1.80 -13.61 -9.63
CA ASP A 163 -0.47 -13.14 -9.92
C ASP A 163 -0.43 -11.73 -10.56
N ILE A 164 0.77 -11.20 -10.78
CA ILE A 164 1.02 -9.90 -11.43
C ILE A 164 0.54 -9.90 -12.88
N LYS A 165 0.65 -11.03 -13.58
CA LYS A 165 0.15 -11.18 -14.94
C LYS A 165 -1.38 -11.05 -14.98
N GLY A 166 -2.09 -11.67 -14.04
CA GLY A 166 -3.54 -11.55 -13.89
C GLY A 166 -3.99 -10.12 -13.62
N ILE A 167 -3.26 -9.37 -12.77
CA ILE A 167 -3.52 -7.93 -12.58
C ILE A 167 -3.29 -7.18 -13.88
N THR A 168 -2.19 -7.47 -14.59
CA THR A 168 -1.84 -6.84 -15.86
C THR A 168 -2.93 -7.07 -16.93
N ASP A 169 -3.45 -8.27 -17.02
CA ASP A 169 -4.49 -8.66 -17.98
C ASP A 169 -5.87 -8.02 -17.66
N ARG A 170 -6.06 -7.53 -16.44
CA ARG A 170 -7.29 -6.82 -16.00
C ARG A 170 -7.15 -5.29 -15.96
N LEU A 171 -6.05 -4.71 -16.45
CA LEU A 171 -5.86 -3.25 -16.47
C LEU A 171 -6.94 -2.51 -17.26
N ASP A 172 -7.50 -3.12 -18.32
CA ASP A 172 -8.60 -2.53 -19.09
C ASP A 172 -9.88 -2.44 -18.24
N TYR A 173 -10.22 -3.50 -17.52
CA TYR A 173 -11.36 -3.50 -16.59
C TYR A 173 -11.18 -2.41 -15.51
N ILE A 174 -10.01 -2.35 -14.87
CA ILE A 174 -9.72 -1.38 -13.81
C ILE A 174 -9.84 0.06 -14.35
N TYR A 175 -9.30 0.32 -15.54
CA TYR A 175 -9.37 1.62 -16.19
C TYR A 175 -10.82 2.00 -16.56
N ASP A 176 -11.57 1.07 -17.16
CA ASP A 176 -12.96 1.29 -17.60
C ASP A 176 -13.92 1.51 -16.43
N MET A 177 -13.66 0.88 -15.30
CA MET A 177 -14.38 1.14 -14.05
C MET A 177 -14.13 2.56 -13.52
N GLY A 178 -13.02 3.20 -13.89
CA GLY A 178 -12.67 4.56 -13.47
C GLY A 178 -11.63 4.64 -12.34
N PHE A 179 -11.01 3.53 -11.96
CA PHE A 179 -9.91 3.53 -11.00
C PHE A 179 -8.65 4.14 -11.61
N THR A 180 -7.88 4.87 -10.81
CA THR A 180 -6.71 5.64 -11.29
C THR A 180 -5.43 5.34 -10.51
N ALA A 181 -5.52 4.51 -9.48
CA ALA A 181 -4.37 3.95 -8.77
C ALA A 181 -4.66 2.52 -8.33
N ILE A 182 -3.65 1.67 -8.31
CA ILE A 182 -3.69 0.32 -7.78
C ILE A 182 -2.76 0.25 -6.57
N TRP A 183 -3.28 -0.20 -5.44
CA TRP A 183 -2.50 -0.65 -4.30
C TRP A 183 -2.66 -2.16 -4.20
N SER A 184 -1.58 -2.91 -4.39
CA SER A 184 -1.53 -4.35 -4.13
C SER A 184 -0.97 -4.63 -2.74
N LEU A 185 -1.47 -5.68 -2.08
CA LEU A 185 -0.77 -6.26 -0.92
C LEU A 185 0.67 -6.60 -1.31
N PRO A 186 1.58 -6.79 -0.33
CA PRO A 186 2.99 -7.03 -0.63
C PRO A 186 3.19 -8.18 -1.62
N VAL A 187 4.02 -7.95 -2.63
CA VAL A 187 4.31 -8.92 -3.69
C VAL A 187 5.74 -9.48 -3.60
N GLN A 188 6.53 -9.01 -2.62
CA GLN A 188 7.86 -9.56 -2.38
C GLN A 188 7.78 -11.01 -1.91
N THR A 189 8.91 -11.71 -2.04
CA THR A 189 9.00 -13.12 -1.64
C THR A 189 8.51 -13.34 -0.21
N ASN A 190 7.58 -14.27 -0.05
CA ASN A 190 7.03 -14.67 1.24
C ASN A 190 7.07 -16.20 1.39
N ASP A 191 8.22 -16.74 1.82
CA ASP A 191 8.37 -18.15 2.11
C ASP A 191 7.94 -18.48 3.56
N GLN A 192 6.64 -18.36 3.80
CA GLN A 192 5.97 -18.70 5.06
C GLN A 192 5.40 -20.13 4.99
N ALA A 193 5.32 -20.82 6.12
CA ALA A 193 4.85 -22.22 6.15
C ALA A 193 3.35 -22.36 5.89
N LYS A 194 2.57 -21.33 6.17
CA LYS A 194 1.12 -21.24 5.96
C LYS A 194 0.74 -19.81 5.66
N GLU A 195 -0.36 -19.62 4.92
CA GLU A 195 -0.95 -18.30 4.67
C GLU A 195 -0.04 -17.34 3.90
N SER A 196 0.94 -17.86 3.16
CA SER A 196 1.91 -17.03 2.42
C SER A 196 1.26 -16.12 1.36
N TYR A 197 0.00 -16.34 1.04
CA TYR A 197 -0.78 -15.56 0.07
C TYR A 197 -0.90 -14.08 0.43
N HIS A 198 -0.82 -13.73 1.72
CA HIS A 198 -1.04 -12.35 2.17
C HIS A 198 0.18 -11.43 1.93
N GLY A 199 1.39 -11.99 1.80
CA GLY A 199 2.60 -11.24 1.44
C GLY A 199 3.32 -10.51 2.59
N TYR A 200 2.73 -10.35 3.78
CA TYR A 200 3.28 -9.50 4.84
C TYR A 200 4.50 -10.09 5.57
N ALA A 201 4.74 -11.40 5.52
CA ALA A 201 5.94 -12.03 6.12
C ALA A 201 7.07 -12.12 5.09
N ILE A 202 7.62 -10.97 4.68
CA ILE A 202 8.63 -10.87 3.61
C ILE A 202 9.89 -11.63 3.98
N THR A 203 10.37 -12.49 3.08
CA THR A 203 11.59 -13.28 3.25
C THR A 203 12.72 -12.90 2.30
N ASP A 204 12.44 -12.03 1.33
CA ASP A 204 13.41 -11.36 0.49
C ASP A 204 12.87 -9.98 0.06
N HIS A 205 13.53 -8.91 0.51
CA HIS A 205 13.08 -7.55 0.27
C HIS A 205 13.38 -7.02 -1.15
N TYR A 206 14.25 -7.70 -1.93
CA TYR A 206 14.64 -7.26 -3.27
C TYR A 206 14.13 -8.18 -4.38
N ALA A 207 13.34 -9.19 -4.06
CA ALA A 207 12.78 -10.13 -5.02
C ALA A 207 11.25 -10.19 -4.91
N ILE A 208 10.56 -10.17 -6.05
CA ILE A 208 9.16 -10.55 -6.15
C ILE A 208 9.02 -12.05 -5.89
N ASP A 209 7.96 -12.47 -5.22
CA ASP A 209 7.64 -13.88 -5.00
C ASP A 209 7.44 -14.57 -6.36
N PRO A 210 8.17 -15.66 -6.64
CA PRO A 210 8.10 -16.32 -7.96
C PRO A 210 6.68 -16.82 -8.29
N ARG A 211 5.82 -17.01 -7.28
CA ARG A 211 4.41 -17.37 -7.47
C ARG A 211 3.54 -16.16 -7.88
N PHE A 212 4.08 -14.96 -7.82
CA PHE A 212 3.48 -13.74 -8.37
C PHE A 212 4.12 -13.31 -9.69
N GLY A 213 5.34 -13.78 -9.99
CA GLY A 213 6.12 -13.41 -11.17
C GLY A 213 7.54 -12.97 -10.82
N THR A 214 8.10 -12.06 -11.58
CA THR A 214 9.46 -11.55 -11.44
C THR A 214 9.48 -10.05 -11.12
N ASN A 215 10.64 -9.53 -10.73
CA ASN A 215 10.85 -8.07 -10.59
C ASN A 215 10.50 -7.32 -11.88
N GLU A 216 10.86 -7.89 -13.04
CA GLU A 216 10.56 -7.29 -14.34
C GLU A 216 9.06 -7.29 -14.66
N ASP A 217 8.32 -8.33 -14.26
CA ASP A 217 6.85 -8.36 -14.42
C ASP A 217 6.18 -7.27 -13.59
N TYR A 218 6.66 -7.03 -12.36
CA TYR A 218 6.13 -5.95 -11.53
C TYR A 218 6.44 -4.56 -12.12
N LYS A 219 7.64 -4.35 -12.62
CA LYS A 219 8.00 -3.14 -13.36
C LYS A 219 7.14 -2.96 -14.61
N ASN A 220 6.94 -4.03 -15.38
CA ASN A 220 6.10 -4.02 -16.58
C ASN A 220 4.63 -3.73 -16.26
N LEU A 221 4.08 -4.24 -15.17
CA LEU A 221 2.76 -3.86 -14.66
C LEU A 221 2.69 -2.34 -14.45
N SER A 222 3.68 -1.77 -13.76
CA SER A 222 3.70 -0.32 -13.49
C SER A 222 3.80 0.52 -14.78
N VAL A 223 4.63 0.10 -15.74
CA VAL A 223 4.76 0.77 -17.05
C VAL A 223 3.43 0.73 -17.82
N LYS A 224 2.79 -0.44 -17.90
CA LYS A 224 1.50 -0.60 -18.60
C LYS A 224 0.36 0.14 -17.93
N ALA A 225 0.31 0.13 -16.59
CA ALA A 225 -0.63 0.90 -15.81
C ALA A 225 -0.44 2.41 -16.05
N GLY A 226 0.81 2.89 -16.06
CA GLY A 226 1.17 4.27 -16.35
C GLY A 226 0.74 4.75 -17.73
N GLN A 227 0.77 3.89 -18.75
CA GLN A 227 0.26 4.18 -20.09
C GLN A 227 -1.25 4.46 -20.12
N LYS A 228 -1.99 3.94 -19.13
CA LYS A 228 -3.41 4.20 -18.91
C LYS A 228 -3.68 5.31 -17.88
N GLY A 229 -2.63 5.96 -17.35
CA GLY A 229 -2.74 6.96 -16.30
C GLY A 229 -3.01 6.36 -14.90
N ILE A 230 -2.88 5.05 -14.74
CA ILE A 230 -3.04 4.34 -13.46
C ILE A 230 -1.67 4.31 -12.75
N LYS A 231 -1.66 4.70 -11.48
CA LYS A 231 -0.46 4.71 -10.63
C LYS A 231 -0.36 3.42 -9.83
N ILE A 232 0.84 2.90 -9.64
CA ILE A 232 1.07 1.74 -8.77
C ILE A 232 1.56 2.23 -7.41
N ILE A 233 0.91 1.77 -6.36
CA ILE A 233 1.24 2.00 -4.95
C ILE A 233 1.75 0.67 -4.39
N MET A 234 2.99 0.66 -3.94
CA MET A 234 3.58 -0.54 -3.31
C MET A 234 3.31 -0.53 -1.82
N ASP A 235 2.91 -1.67 -1.29
CA ASP A 235 2.83 -1.92 0.14
C ASP A 235 4.21 -2.31 0.66
N VAL A 236 4.72 -1.58 1.66
CA VAL A 236 6.03 -1.86 2.27
C VAL A 236 5.87 -2.20 3.74
N VAL A 237 6.58 -3.23 4.17
CA VAL A 237 6.61 -3.71 5.55
C VAL A 237 7.95 -3.30 6.17
N LEU A 238 7.93 -2.28 7.05
CA LEU A 238 9.13 -1.76 7.68
C LEU A 238 9.36 -2.34 9.08
N ASN A 239 8.30 -2.86 9.70
CA ASN A 239 8.31 -3.29 11.10
C ASN A 239 8.92 -4.67 11.30
N HIS A 240 8.63 -5.62 10.44
CA HIS A 240 9.00 -7.02 10.61
C HIS A 240 9.38 -7.68 9.28
N CYS A 241 9.98 -8.87 9.36
CA CYS A 241 10.17 -9.77 8.21
C CYS A 241 9.49 -11.12 8.46
N GLY A 242 9.57 -12.05 7.54
CA GLY A 242 9.16 -13.44 7.75
C GLY A 242 10.23 -14.27 8.47
N ASP A 243 9.81 -15.27 9.24
CA ASP A 243 10.69 -16.23 9.92
C ASP A 243 11.48 -17.11 8.92
N GLY A 244 11.08 -17.15 7.65
CA GLY A 244 11.81 -17.76 6.55
C GLY A 244 12.88 -16.85 5.92
N HIS A 245 13.01 -15.60 6.37
CA HIS A 245 14.00 -14.69 5.82
C HIS A 245 15.40 -15.26 5.97
N TRP A 246 16.23 -15.15 4.93
CA TRP A 246 17.58 -15.71 4.94
C TRP A 246 18.45 -15.15 6.07
N TRP A 247 18.16 -13.94 6.60
CA TRP A 247 18.79 -13.38 7.80
C TRP A 247 18.61 -14.26 9.03
N MET A 248 17.48 -14.99 9.15
CA MET A 248 17.21 -15.84 10.32
C MET A 248 18.20 -17.00 10.49
N LYS A 249 18.98 -17.30 9.45
CA LYS A 249 20.05 -18.31 9.51
C LYS A 249 21.37 -17.73 9.98
N ASP A 250 21.59 -16.43 9.78
CA ASP A 250 22.82 -15.75 10.10
C ASP A 250 22.55 -14.23 10.19
N PHE A 251 22.43 -13.69 11.41
CA PHE A 251 22.23 -12.26 11.61
C PHE A 251 23.54 -11.49 11.39
N PRO A 252 23.50 -10.36 10.67
CA PRO A 252 24.71 -9.52 10.58
C PRO A 252 25.15 -8.98 11.94
N PHE A 253 24.20 -8.54 12.78
CA PHE A 253 24.43 -8.06 14.14
C PHE A 253 23.50 -8.78 15.13
N LYS A 254 23.93 -8.90 16.39
CA LYS A 254 23.12 -9.54 17.45
C LYS A 254 21.80 -8.82 17.69
N ASP A 255 21.78 -7.50 17.50
CA ASP A 255 20.63 -6.62 17.65
C ASP A 255 19.88 -6.37 16.32
N TRP A 256 20.04 -7.25 15.31
CA TRP A 256 19.36 -7.12 14.02
C TRP A 256 17.84 -7.31 14.12
N ILE A 257 17.43 -8.23 14.96
CA ILE A 257 16.04 -8.56 15.30
C ILE A 257 15.83 -8.25 16.78
N ASN A 258 14.72 -7.61 17.12
CA ASN A 258 14.38 -7.29 18.50
C ASN A 258 14.24 -8.55 19.37
N PHE A 259 14.54 -8.43 20.65
CA PHE A 259 14.60 -9.53 21.65
C PHE A 259 15.60 -10.64 21.25
N ASP A 260 16.72 -10.27 20.63
CA ASP A 260 17.78 -11.21 20.21
C ASP A 260 17.24 -12.37 19.34
N GLY A 261 16.27 -12.08 18.48
CA GLY A 261 15.63 -13.06 17.61
C GLY A 261 14.68 -14.03 18.31
N LYS A 262 14.24 -13.75 19.53
CA LYS A 262 13.29 -14.56 20.29
C LYS A 262 11.91 -13.92 20.28
N PHE A 263 10.88 -14.72 20.02
CA PHE A 263 9.52 -14.25 20.05
C PHE A 263 9.11 -13.72 21.42
N VAL A 264 8.71 -12.46 21.44
CA VAL A 264 8.03 -11.78 22.54
C VAL A 264 6.89 -10.98 21.93
N SER A 265 5.64 -11.27 22.26
CA SER A 265 4.48 -10.64 21.64
C SER A 265 4.42 -9.13 21.92
N THR A 266 4.07 -8.35 20.90
CA THR A 266 3.69 -6.94 21.09
C THR A 266 2.41 -6.82 21.93
N THR A 267 2.23 -5.69 22.60
CA THR A 267 1.00 -5.40 23.37
C THR A 267 -0.13 -4.88 22.47
N HIS A 268 0.13 -4.54 21.21
CA HIS A 268 -0.80 -3.89 20.29
C HIS A 268 -1.41 -2.58 20.82
N ARG A 269 -0.73 -1.91 21.77
CA ARG A 269 -1.19 -0.64 22.37
C ARG A 269 -0.54 0.54 21.65
N ARG A 270 -0.99 0.82 20.45
CA ARG A 270 -0.45 1.89 19.57
C ARG A 270 -0.45 3.27 20.23
N GLU A 271 -1.41 3.54 21.13
CA GLU A 271 -1.51 4.78 21.89
C GLU A 271 -0.25 5.09 22.71
N THR A 272 0.54 4.08 23.06
CA THR A 272 1.79 4.26 23.81
C THR A 272 2.82 5.11 23.11
N VAL A 273 2.73 5.25 21.78
CA VAL A 273 3.70 6.01 20.99
C VAL A 273 3.65 7.51 21.29
N GLN A 274 2.46 8.05 21.57
CA GLN A 274 2.22 9.48 21.85
C GLN A 274 1.69 9.76 23.24
N ASP A 275 1.39 8.74 24.04
CA ASP A 275 0.89 8.90 25.41
C ASP A 275 2.00 9.51 26.31
N PRO A 276 1.78 10.71 26.90
CA PRO A 276 2.78 11.34 27.77
C PRO A 276 2.96 10.62 29.12
N HIS A 277 2.07 9.68 29.45
CA HIS A 277 2.07 8.93 30.70
C HIS A 277 2.52 7.47 30.53
N VAL A 278 2.92 7.09 29.32
CA VAL A 278 3.28 5.69 29.01
C VAL A 278 4.45 5.20 29.85
N SER A 279 4.34 3.96 30.34
CA SER A 279 5.46 3.29 30.97
C SER A 279 6.56 2.94 29.94
N LYS A 280 7.83 2.95 30.35
CA LYS A 280 8.93 2.51 29.47
C LYS A 280 8.76 1.05 29.04
N PHE A 281 8.14 0.24 29.89
CA PHE A 281 7.83 -1.16 29.59
C PHE A 281 6.84 -1.27 28.43
N ASP A 282 5.66 -0.61 28.53
CA ASP A 282 4.64 -0.68 27.49
C ASP A 282 5.12 -0.08 26.16
N ALA A 283 5.83 1.05 26.21
CA ALA A 283 6.42 1.66 25.03
C ALA A 283 7.40 0.70 24.30
N LYS A 284 8.26 0.01 25.07
CA LYS A 284 9.17 -0.99 24.54
C LYS A 284 8.42 -2.18 23.95
N MET A 285 7.44 -2.71 24.66
CA MET A 285 6.67 -3.88 24.21
C MET A 285 5.84 -3.59 22.96
N GLN A 286 5.38 -2.36 22.78
CA GLN A 286 4.67 -1.95 21.57
C GLN A 286 5.58 -1.93 20.35
N THR A 287 6.79 -1.36 20.47
CA THR A 287 7.66 -1.06 19.32
C THR A 287 8.76 -2.08 19.07
N GLU A 288 9.00 -3.01 20.00
CA GLU A 288 10.00 -4.07 19.84
C GLU A 288 9.38 -5.46 19.87
N GLY A 289 8.10 -5.59 20.31
CA GLY A 289 7.38 -6.87 20.35
C GLY A 289 6.94 -7.33 18.96
N TRP A 290 7.01 -8.63 18.71
CA TRP A 290 6.63 -9.24 17.45
C TRP A 290 5.10 -9.39 17.32
N PHE A 291 4.57 -9.26 16.13
CA PHE A 291 3.15 -9.50 15.84
C PHE A 291 2.75 -10.96 16.15
N VAL A 292 3.46 -11.87 15.53
CA VAL A 292 3.30 -13.32 15.70
C VAL A 292 4.67 -14.00 15.58
N PRO A 293 4.81 -15.27 16.00
CA PRO A 293 6.10 -15.99 15.90
C PRO A 293 6.68 -16.03 14.46
N ALA A 294 5.83 -16.03 13.44
CA ALA A 294 6.25 -16.07 12.04
C ALA A 294 6.69 -14.70 11.49
N MET A 295 6.59 -13.61 12.29
CA MET A 295 6.93 -12.24 11.88
C MET A 295 7.94 -11.61 12.84
N PRO A 296 9.23 -11.96 12.76
CA PRO A 296 10.32 -11.37 13.54
C PRO A 296 10.38 -9.85 13.39
N ASP A 297 10.40 -9.14 14.51
CA ASP A 297 10.42 -7.68 14.56
C ASP A 297 11.83 -7.14 14.30
N LEU A 298 11.95 -6.22 13.34
CA LEU A 298 13.23 -5.64 12.90
C LEU A 298 13.65 -4.52 13.85
N ASN A 299 14.92 -4.49 14.23
CA ASN A 299 15.44 -3.41 15.08
C ASN A 299 15.88 -2.20 14.24
N GLN A 300 14.97 -1.27 14.00
CA GLN A 300 15.27 -0.05 13.25
C GLN A 300 16.17 0.96 14.03
N LYS A 301 16.44 0.73 15.32
CA LYS A 301 17.47 1.49 16.08
C LYS A 301 18.87 1.11 15.63
N ASN A 302 19.06 -0.06 15.02
CA ASN A 302 20.32 -0.41 14.36
C ASN A 302 20.46 0.44 13.09
N PRO A 303 21.53 1.27 12.96
CA PRO A 303 21.67 2.22 11.84
C PRO A 303 21.83 1.53 10.48
N PHE A 304 22.34 0.31 10.44
CA PHE A 304 22.47 -0.47 9.20
C PHE A 304 21.10 -1.01 8.76
N MET A 305 20.26 -1.47 9.69
CA MET A 305 18.88 -1.86 9.41
C MET A 305 18.08 -0.67 8.91
N ALA A 306 18.14 0.46 9.60
CA ALA A 306 17.44 1.67 9.20
C ALA A 306 17.83 2.11 7.77
N LYS A 307 19.12 2.12 7.46
CA LYS A 307 19.62 2.50 6.13
C LYS A 307 19.23 1.49 5.06
N TYR A 308 19.26 0.20 5.37
CA TYR A 308 18.83 -0.86 4.48
C TYR A 308 17.35 -0.69 4.06
N LEU A 309 16.44 -0.48 5.01
CA LEU A 309 15.01 -0.32 4.75
C LEU A 309 14.71 0.96 3.93
N ILE A 310 15.40 2.06 4.23
CA ILE A 310 15.31 3.31 3.44
C ILE A 310 15.75 3.06 2.00
N GLN A 311 16.91 2.45 1.80
CA GLN A 311 17.45 2.17 0.46
C GLN A 311 16.60 1.18 -0.31
N ASN A 312 16.04 0.16 0.36
CA ASN A 312 15.13 -0.79 -0.26
C ASN A 312 13.88 -0.09 -0.83
N THR A 313 13.26 0.80 -0.05
CA THR A 313 12.09 1.56 -0.53
C THR A 313 12.46 2.46 -1.73
N ILE A 314 13.58 3.20 -1.64
CA ILE A 314 14.06 4.06 -2.75
C ILE A 314 14.36 3.22 -4.00
N TRP A 315 14.94 2.03 -3.82
CA TRP A 315 15.22 1.11 -4.91
C TRP A 315 13.95 0.68 -5.65
N TRP A 316 12.91 0.25 -4.92
CA TRP A 316 11.64 -0.13 -5.52
C TRP A 316 10.94 1.03 -6.22
N ILE A 317 10.95 2.24 -5.62
CA ILE A 317 10.37 3.43 -6.24
C ILE A 317 11.03 3.71 -7.59
N GLU A 318 12.35 3.63 -7.65
CA GLU A 318 13.10 3.91 -8.90
C GLU A 318 12.99 2.76 -9.89
N TYR A 319 13.14 1.52 -9.44
CA TYR A 319 13.12 0.32 -10.29
C TYR A 319 11.76 0.09 -10.96
N ALA A 320 10.69 0.19 -10.20
CA ALA A 320 9.33 -0.11 -10.67
C ALA A 320 8.52 1.16 -11.02
N HIS A 321 9.13 2.35 -11.05
CA HIS A 321 8.46 3.61 -11.38
C HIS A 321 7.20 3.87 -10.54
N LEU A 322 7.24 3.59 -9.25
CA LEU A 322 6.08 3.65 -8.36
C LEU A 322 5.48 5.06 -8.25
N GLY A 323 4.15 5.14 -8.22
CA GLY A 323 3.38 6.36 -8.02
C GLY A 323 2.97 6.61 -6.57
N GLY A 324 3.37 5.76 -5.63
CA GLY A 324 3.11 5.92 -4.20
C GLY A 324 3.56 4.73 -3.37
N ILE A 325 3.52 4.91 -2.04
CA ILE A 325 3.83 3.87 -1.06
C ILE A 325 2.72 3.83 -0.01
N ARG A 326 2.27 2.64 0.37
CA ARG A 326 1.53 2.37 1.60
C ARG A 326 2.49 1.71 2.58
N ILE A 327 2.46 2.13 3.83
CA ILE A 327 3.32 1.59 4.87
C ILE A 327 2.45 0.79 5.85
N ASP A 328 2.75 -0.50 5.92
CA ASP A 328 2.13 -1.43 6.84
C ASP A 328 2.48 -1.08 8.28
N THR A 329 1.50 -1.23 9.18
CA THR A 329 1.68 -1.14 10.65
C THR A 329 2.57 0.02 11.10
N TYR A 330 2.38 1.20 10.53
CA TYR A 330 3.29 2.37 10.69
C TYR A 330 3.69 2.69 12.13
N PRO A 331 2.79 2.67 13.14
CA PRO A 331 3.12 3.01 14.53
C PRO A 331 3.84 1.89 15.31
N TYR A 332 4.09 0.75 14.71
CA TYR A 332 4.83 -0.35 15.36
C TYR A 332 6.34 -0.20 15.13
N SER A 333 6.75 0.41 14.03
CA SER A 333 8.15 0.73 13.78
C SER A 333 8.68 1.76 14.77
N GLU A 334 10.00 1.78 14.99
CA GLU A 334 10.63 2.79 15.84
C GLU A 334 10.28 4.20 15.33
N LYS A 335 9.79 5.05 16.23
CA LYS A 335 9.17 6.35 15.91
C LYS A 335 10.10 7.31 15.17
N LEU A 336 11.36 7.40 15.60
CA LEU A 336 12.34 8.31 14.97
C LEU A 336 12.82 7.77 13.63
N PHE A 337 12.93 6.44 13.51
CA PHE A 337 13.19 5.79 12.23
C PHE A 337 12.06 6.06 11.23
N ALA A 338 10.80 5.93 11.66
CA ALA A 338 9.65 6.18 10.78
C ALA A 338 9.67 7.62 10.20
N ALA A 339 10.04 8.61 11.04
CA ALA A 339 10.25 9.98 10.59
C ALA A 339 11.44 10.09 9.63
N GLN A 340 12.60 9.52 9.98
CA GLN A 340 13.81 9.51 9.15
C GLN A 340 13.58 8.86 7.78
N TRP A 341 12.82 7.76 7.76
CA TRP A 341 12.46 7.06 6.54
C TRP A 341 11.61 7.95 5.61
N SER A 342 10.55 8.56 6.14
CA SER A 342 9.71 9.46 5.36
C SER A 342 10.47 10.70 4.86
N ASP A 343 11.36 11.27 5.68
CA ASP A 343 12.23 12.37 5.31
C ASP A 343 13.16 11.99 4.15
N ALA A 344 13.82 10.83 4.23
CA ALA A 344 14.76 10.36 3.22
C ALA A 344 14.06 10.07 1.87
N VAL A 345 12.90 9.42 1.89
CA VAL A 345 12.12 9.13 0.68
C VAL A 345 11.65 10.44 0.03
N LEU A 346 11.10 11.38 0.80
CA LEU A 346 10.59 12.64 0.25
C LEU A 346 11.69 13.65 -0.10
N ALA A 347 12.88 13.55 0.48
CA ALA A 347 14.04 14.29 0.00
C ALA A 347 14.39 13.89 -1.43
N GLU A 348 14.29 12.60 -1.76
CA GLU A 348 14.55 12.08 -3.10
C GLU A 348 13.37 12.31 -4.06
N TYR A 349 12.12 12.12 -3.59
CA TYR A 349 10.88 12.22 -4.37
C TYR A 349 9.87 13.18 -3.70
N PRO A 350 10.04 14.51 -3.81
CA PRO A 350 9.28 15.49 -3.03
C PRO A 350 7.78 15.49 -3.30
N ASN A 351 7.34 14.98 -4.45
CA ASN A 351 5.94 14.93 -4.87
C ASN A 351 5.28 13.57 -4.64
N LEU A 352 6.03 12.57 -4.11
CA LEU A 352 5.49 11.25 -3.87
C LEU A 352 4.57 11.26 -2.66
N ASN A 353 3.38 10.68 -2.79
CA ASN A 353 2.48 10.48 -1.66
C ASN A 353 2.77 9.15 -0.97
N LEU A 354 2.83 9.20 0.36
CA LEU A 354 3.09 8.08 1.24
C LEU A 354 1.91 8.00 2.21
N VAL A 355 1.28 6.84 2.37
CA VAL A 355 0.19 6.64 3.32
C VAL A 355 0.54 5.62 4.38
N GLY A 356 0.51 6.03 5.64
CA GLY A 356 0.75 5.16 6.80
C GLY A 356 -0.54 4.54 7.31
N GLU A 357 -0.47 3.28 7.67
CA GLU A 357 -1.55 2.63 8.38
C GLU A 357 -1.42 2.90 9.88
N GLU A 358 -2.30 3.75 10.42
CA GLU A 358 -2.51 3.93 11.86
C GLU A 358 -3.95 3.51 12.17
N TRP A 359 -4.13 2.27 12.61
CA TRP A 359 -5.45 1.72 12.87
C TRP A 359 -6.03 2.20 14.19
N SER A 360 -6.45 3.45 14.21
CA SER A 360 -7.12 4.04 15.36
C SER A 360 -8.37 4.79 14.93
N SER A 361 -9.49 4.58 15.63
CA SER A 361 -10.70 5.39 15.45
C SER A 361 -10.59 6.77 16.12
N ASN A 362 -9.50 7.03 16.84
CA ASN A 362 -9.24 8.32 17.48
C ASN A 362 -8.46 9.24 16.54
N PRO A 363 -9.08 10.34 16.04
CA PRO A 363 -8.43 11.24 15.11
C PRO A 363 -7.21 11.97 15.70
N ILE A 364 -7.10 12.09 17.04
CA ILE A 364 -5.91 12.66 17.69
C ILE A 364 -4.69 11.77 17.44
N ILE A 365 -4.86 10.45 17.54
CA ILE A 365 -3.79 9.47 17.33
C ILE A 365 -3.39 9.43 15.87
N THR A 366 -4.37 9.36 14.96
CA THR A 366 -4.12 9.33 13.52
C THR A 366 -3.41 10.62 13.05
N SER A 367 -3.87 11.79 13.48
CA SER A 367 -3.30 13.08 13.06
C SER A 367 -1.85 13.30 13.55
N TYR A 368 -1.44 12.62 14.59
CA TYR A 368 -0.11 12.77 15.21
C TYR A 368 1.04 12.58 14.22
N TRP A 369 0.89 11.66 13.27
CA TRP A 369 1.92 11.29 12.31
C TRP A 369 1.99 12.17 11.06
N GLN A 370 0.96 13.03 10.83
CA GLN A 370 0.85 13.74 9.57
C GLN A 370 1.88 14.87 9.44
N LYS A 371 2.48 14.98 8.26
CA LYS A 371 3.36 16.09 7.88
C LYS A 371 2.68 17.45 8.14
N GLY A 372 3.37 18.32 8.84
CA GLY A 372 2.87 19.65 9.19
C GLY A 372 2.08 19.71 10.49
N LYS A 373 1.80 18.57 11.13
CA LYS A 373 1.17 18.54 12.46
C LYS A 373 2.13 19.12 13.51
N VAL A 374 1.60 20.02 14.36
CA VAL A 374 2.31 20.54 15.52
C VAL A 374 1.96 19.69 16.73
N ASN A 375 2.88 18.85 17.16
CA ASN A 375 2.76 17.97 18.32
C ASN A 375 3.39 18.62 19.56
N ARG A 376 2.78 18.40 20.75
CA ARG A 376 3.25 19.00 22.01
C ARG A 376 4.60 18.45 22.48
N ASP A 377 4.93 17.21 22.14
CA ASP A 377 6.22 16.58 22.44
C ASP A 377 7.33 16.99 21.45
N GLY A 378 7.01 17.85 20.49
CA GLY A 378 7.95 18.33 19.46
C GLY A 378 8.21 17.33 18.33
N PHE A 379 7.59 16.16 18.34
CA PHE A 379 7.74 15.18 17.27
C PHE A 379 7.25 15.74 15.93
N LYS A 380 8.03 15.49 14.89
CA LYS A 380 7.74 15.87 13.50
C LYS A 380 7.91 14.66 12.60
N SER A 381 7.07 14.56 11.60
CA SER A 381 7.11 13.55 10.55
C SER A 381 6.90 14.20 9.19
N SER A 382 7.47 13.61 8.16
CA SER A 382 7.22 14.01 6.77
C SER A 382 6.15 13.16 6.09
N LEU A 383 5.49 12.25 6.80
CA LEU A 383 4.44 11.39 6.26
C LEU A 383 3.22 12.21 5.81
N PRO A 384 2.90 12.29 4.49
CA PRO A 384 1.87 13.20 4.01
C PRO A 384 0.45 12.72 4.30
N ALA A 385 0.20 11.41 4.24
CA ALA A 385 -1.13 10.83 4.34
C ALA A 385 -1.22 9.69 5.36
N LEU A 386 -2.43 9.47 5.83
CA LEU A 386 -2.80 8.35 6.72
C LEU A 386 -4.11 7.75 6.25
N MET A 387 -4.32 6.48 6.56
CA MET A 387 -5.61 5.83 6.39
C MET A 387 -6.60 6.40 7.42
N ASP A 388 -7.78 6.83 6.96
CA ASP A 388 -8.79 7.50 7.79
C ASP A 388 -9.72 6.51 8.49
N PHE A 389 -9.16 5.73 9.42
CA PHE A 389 -9.93 4.82 10.27
C PHE A 389 -11.00 5.54 11.11
N PRO A 390 -10.79 6.79 11.60
CA PRO A 390 -11.87 7.53 12.25
C PRO A 390 -13.11 7.72 11.38
N LEU A 391 -12.91 8.07 10.09
CA LEU A 391 -14.02 8.22 9.15
C LEU A 391 -14.64 6.86 8.78
N GLN A 392 -13.84 5.82 8.59
CA GLN A 392 -14.32 4.46 8.32
C GLN A 392 -15.25 3.97 9.44
N ASN A 393 -14.82 4.12 10.69
CA ASN A 393 -15.64 3.73 11.85
C ASN A 393 -16.96 4.54 11.89
N ALA A 394 -16.87 5.86 11.76
CA ALA A 394 -18.05 6.75 11.74
C ALA A 394 -19.00 6.42 10.59
N LEU A 395 -18.48 6.03 9.41
CA LEU A 395 -19.29 5.60 8.26
C LEU A 395 -20.08 4.35 8.58
N THR A 396 -19.42 3.32 9.08
CA THR A 396 -20.08 2.05 9.45
C THR A 396 -21.14 2.27 10.52
N GLU A 397 -20.81 3.02 11.57
CA GLU A 397 -21.77 3.36 12.63
C GLU A 397 -22.96 4.16 12.07
N SER A 398 -22.70 5.16 11.25
CA SER A 398 -23.75 6.02 10.69
C SER A 398 -24.77 5.26 9.85
N MET A 399 -24.32 4.25 9.10
CA MET A 399 -25.24 3.45 8.28
C MET A 399 -26.11 2.51 9.12
N ASN A 400 -25.61 2.04 10.29
CA ASN A 400 -26.27 1.03 11.11
C ASN A 400 -27.11 1.59 12.25
N GLU A 401 -26.81 2.81 12.73
CA GLU A 401 -27.49 3.42 13.88
C GLU A 401 -28.80 4.13 13.48
N ASN A 402 -29.65 4.36 14.47
CA ASN A 402 -30.89 5.11 14.30
C ASN A 402 -30.61 6.62 14.34
N ASP A 403 -31.06 7.37 13.33
CA ASP A 403 -30.92 8.83 13.25
C ASP A 403 -31.80 9.61 14.23
N GLN A 404 -32.74 8.97 14.91
CA GLN A 404 -33.58 9.60 15.93
C GLN A 404 -32.87 9.73 17.28
N ASP A 405 -31.81 8.96 17.49
CA ASP A 405 -31.04 8.99 18.72
C ASP A 405 -30.01 10.11 18.70
N TRP A 406 -29.84 10.80 19.81
CA TRP A 406 -28.91 11.92 19.93
C TRP A 406 -27.47 11.48 19.58
N GLY A 407 -26.85 12.21 18.66
CA GLY A 407 -25.45 11.99 18.26
C GLY A 407 -25.19 10.71 17.47
N LYS A 408 -26.23 9.97 17.06
CA LYS A 408 -26.13 8.74 16.27
C LYS A 408 -26.48 8.97 14.80
N GLY A 409 -26.38 7.88 14.03
CA GLY A 409 -26.70 7.88 12.62
C GLY A 409 -25.83 8.85 11.81
N LEU A 410 -26.42 9.61 10.90
CA LEU A 410 -25.71 10.56 10.04
C LEU A 410 -24.96 11.66 10.80
N ASN A 411 -25.29 11.91 12.08
CA ASN A 411 -24.52 12.80 12.93
C ASN A 411 -23.08 12.33 13.15
N LYS A 412 -22.80 11.03 13.06
CA LYS A 412 -21.44 10.48 13.14
C LYS A 412 -20.57 11.02 12.01
N LEU A 413 -21.11 11.10 10.78
CA LEU A 413 -20.39 11.65 9.62
C LEU A 413 -20.09 13.13 9.80
N TYR A 414 -21.07 13.91 10.27
CA TYR A 414 -20.88 15.31 10.58
C TYR A 414 -19.78 15.52 11.64
N ASN A 415 -19.85 14.76 12.73
CA ASN A 415 -18.94 14.88 13.86
C ASN A 415 -17.50 14.49 13.48
N VAL A 416 -17.30 13.40 12.69
CA VAL A 416 -15.95 13.00 12.29
C VAL A 416 -15.31 14.04 11.37
N LEU A 417 -16.07 14.64 10.44
CA LEU A 417 -15.57 15.69 9.57
C LEU A 417 -15.26 16.99 10.33
N SER A 418 -15.97 17.28 11.42
CA SER A 418 -15.66 18.43 12.28
C SER A 418 -14.30 18.32 12.97
N ASN A 419 -13.74 17.10 13.09
CA ASN A 419 -12.40 16.85 13.60
C ASN A 419 -11.29 17.19 12.58
N ASP A 420 -11.63 17.57 11.36
CA ASP A 420 -10.63 17.97 10.34
C ASP A 420 -9.73 19.11 10.83
N LEU A 421 -10.19 19.90 11.80
CA LEU A 421 -9.41 20.94 12.46
C LEU A 421 -8.07 20.47 13.08
N ILE A 422 -7.96 19.17 13.40
CA ILE A 422 -6.75 18.66 14.05
C ILE A 422 -5.72 18.11 13.05
N TYR A 423 -6.13 17.84 11.81
CA TYR A 423 -5.23 17.39 10.76
C TYR A 423 -4.51 18.57 10.12
N ALA A 424 -3.26 18.38 9.73
CA ALA A 424 -2.53 19.39 8.96
C ALA A 424 -3.05 19.50 7.52
N ASN A 425 -3.51 18.38 6.95
CA ASN A 425 -4.10 18.30 5.62
C ASN A 425 -5.13 17.15 5.56
N PRO A 426 -6.40 17.40 5.90
CA PRO A 426 -7.44 16.37 5.87
C PRO A 426 -7.77 15.88 4.45
N ASP A 427 -7.56 16.70 3.41
CA ASP A 427 -7.80 16.29 2.03
C ASP A 427 -6.83 15.19 1.53
N ASN A 428 -5.70 14.99 2.21
CA ASN A 428 -4.74 13.96 1.85
C ASN A 428 -4.92 12.64 2.65
N LEU A 429 -5.98 12.50 3.44
CA LEU A 429 -6.30 11.24 4.11
C LEU A 429 -6.89 10.24 3.12
N VAL A 430 -6.55 8.96 3.25
CA VAL A 430 -7.13 7.87 2.45
C VAL A 430 -8.40 7.39 3.12
N VAL A 431 -9.54 7.60 2.48
CA VAL A 431 -10.88 7.27 2.98
C VAL A 431 -11.39 5.98 2.36
N PHE A 432 -12.05 5.13 3.15
CA PHE A 432 -12.49 3.80 2.72
C PHE A 432 -13.68 3.29 3.54
N GLY A 433 -14.43 2.33 2.99
CA GLY A 433 -15.50 1.63 3.70
C GLY A 433 -15.03 0.28 4.25
N ASP A 434 -14.14 -0.37 3.52
CA ASP A 434 -13.50 -1.63 3.86
C ASP A 434 -12.06 -1.70 3.35
N ASN A 435 -11.33 -2.70 3.86
CA ASN A 435 -10.04 -3.12 3.35
C ASN A 435 -9.85 -4.64 3.52
N HIS A 436 -8.65 -5.14 3.29
CA HIS A 436 -8.32 -6.56 3.38
C HIS A 436 -8.25 -7.13 4.81
N ASP A 437 -8.36 -6.29 5.85
CA ASP A 437 -8.25 -6.67 7.26
C ASP A 437 -9.56 -6.50 8.04
N MET A 438 -10.63 -6.05 7.38
CA MET A 438 -11.94 -5.89 7.99
C MET A 438 -13.05 -6.41 7.10
N SER A 439 -14.20 -6.72 7.69
CA SER A 439 -15.37 -7.20 6.95
C SER A 439 -15.70 -6.29 5.77
N ARG A 440 -16.12 -6.90 4.65
CA ARG A 440 -16.55 -6.20 3.45
C ARG A 440 -17.63 -5.17 3.76
N PHE A 441 -17.59 -4.01 3.15
CA PHE A 441 -18.53 -2.92 3.44
C PHE A 441 -19.99 -3.34 3.24
N TYR A 442 -20.27 -4.17 2.23
CA TYR A 442 -21.61 -4.70 2.02
C TYR A 442 -22.08 -5.59 3.18
N THR A 443 -21.19 -6.37 3.79
CA THR A 443 -21.48 -7.12 5.02
C THR A 443 -21.68 -6.19 6.22
N GLN A 444 -20.84 -5.14 6.35
CA GLN A 444 -20.94 -4.17 7.46
C GLN A 444 -22.31 -3.45 7.48
N VAL A 445 -22.89 -3.17 6.30
CA VAL A 445 -24.22 -2.56 6.19
C VAL A 445 -25.35 -3.60 6.09
N LYS A 446 -25.11 -4.84 6.53
CA LYS A 446 -26.10 -5.93 6.62
C LYS A 446 -26.77 -6.25 5.29
N HIS A 447 -26.03 -6.14 4.19
CA HIS A 447 -26.49 -6.38 2.82
C HIS A 447 -27.63 -5.44 2.36
N ASP A 448 -27.81 -4.28 3.02
CA ASP A 448 -28.74 -3.24 2.54
C ASP A 448 -28.06 -2.45 1.40
N GLN A 449 -28.48 -2.74 0.16
CA GLN A 449 -27.89 -2.16 -1.05
C GLN A 449 -28.05 -0.63 -1.09
N ALA A 450 -29.13 -0.08 -0.54
CA ALA A 450 -29.36 1.36 -0.53
C ALA A 450 -28.40 2.08 0.44
N LEU A 451 -28.20 1.53 1.64
CA LEU A 451 -27.21 2.04 2.61
C LEU A 451 -25.77 1.86 2.08
N PHE A 452 -25.51 0.74 1.40
CA PHE A 452 -24.23 0.50 0.74
C PHE A 452 -23.91 1.60 -0.29
N ARG A 453 -24.85 1.86 -1.23
CA ARG A 453 -24.69 2.92 -2.24
C ARG A 453 -24.58 4.31 -1.61
N MET A 454 -25.30 4.56 -0.53
CA MET A 454 -25.21 5.82 0.22
C MET A 454 -23.81 6.02 0.81
N GLY A 455 -23.24 5.00 1.44
CA GLY A 455 -21.88 5.05 1.98
C GLY A 455 -20.81 5.23 0.89
N ILE A 456 -20.95 4.52 -0.24
CA ILE A 456 -20.05 4.69 -1.40
C ILE A 456 -20.18 6.11 -1.99
N THR A 457 -21.41 6.63 -2.12
CA THR A 457 -21.61 8.03 -2.57
C THR A 457 -20.89 9.01 -1.65
N PHE A 458 -21.01 8.82 -0.33
CA PHE A 458 -20.31 9.65 0.65
C PHE A 458 -18.79 9.58 0.47
N LEU A 459 -18.21 8.39 0.38
CA LEU A 459 -16.76 8.20 0.17
C LEU A 459 -16.26 8.87 -1.11
N MET A 460 -17.03 8.79 -2.19
CA MET A 460 -16.64 9.36 -3.49
C MET A 460 -16.78 10.88 -3.58
N THR A 461 -17.53 11.50 -2.67
CA THR A 461 -17.86 12.93 -2.75
C THR A 461 -17.37 13.75 -1.56
N THR A 462 -17.00 13.12 -0.43
CA THR A 462 -16.40 13.80 0.72
C THR A 462 -14.95 14.22 0.42
N ARG A 463 -14.26 14.82 1.39
CA ARG A 463 -12.83 15.11 1.30
C ARG A 463 -12.01 13.81 1.38
N GLY A 464 -10.76 13.85 0.94
CA GLY A 464 -9.82 12.73 1.00
C GLY A 464 -9.64 11.98 -0.32
N ILE A 465 -8.87 10.91 -0.28
CA ILE A 465 -8.51 10.05 -1.42
C ILE A 465 -9.24 8.71 -1.23
N PRO A 466 -10.28 8.40 -2.02
CA PRO A 466 -11.03 7.16 -1.85
C PRO A 466 -10.20 5.92 -2.17
N GLN A 467 -10.38 4.87 -1.36
CA GLN A 467 -9.89 3.53 -1.61
C GLN A 467 -11.07 2.55 -1.62
N ILE A 468 -11.11 1.69 -2.61
CA ILE A 468 -12.07 0.60 -2.77
C ILE A 468 -11.32 -0.73 -2.79
N PHE A 469 -11.76 -1.68 -1.99
CA PHE A 469 -11.22 -3.03 -1.99
C PHE A 469 -11.82 -3.83 -3.15
N TYR A 470 -11.01 -4.59 -3.89
CA TYR A 470 -11.47 -5.32 -5.08
C TYR A 470 -12.73 -6.15 -4.79
N GLY A 471 -13.65 -6.13 -5.73
CA GLY A 471 -14.93 -6.84 -5.63
C GLY A 471 -16.02 -6.12 -4.82
N THR A 472 -15.71 -5.02 -4.11
CA THR A 472 -16.72 -4.18 -3.46
C THR A 472 -17.70 -3.61 -4.50
N GLU A 473 -17.20 -3.28 -5.69
CA GLU A 473 -18.03 -2.86 -6.84
C GLU A 473 -18.96 -3.96 -7.38
N ASN A 474 -18.72 -5.20 -7.00
CA ASN A 474 -19.47 -6.38 -7.40
C ASN A 474 -20.29 -7.01 -6.25
N LEU A 475 -20.51 -6.26 -5.15
CA LEU A 475 -21.18 -6.71 -3.93
C LEU A 475 -20.54 -7.94 -3.26
N MET A 476 -19.24 -8.14 -3.41
CA MET A 476 -18.56 -9.18 -2.64
C MET A 476 -18.75 -8.94 -1.15
N SER A 477 -19.00 -10.01 -0.40
CA SER A 477 -19.33 -9.99 1.02
C SER A 477 -18.67 -11.17 1.74
N ASN A 478 -18.63 -11.10 3.06
CA ASN A 478 -18.15 -12.18 3.94
C ASN A 478 -19.22 -12.53 4.99
N PRO A 479 -20.34 -13.17 4.58
CA PRO A 479 -21.48 -13.35 5.47
C PRO A 479 -21.29 -14.45 6.53
N LYS A 480 -20.29 -15.33 6.37
CA LYS A 480 -20.08 -16.49 7.24
C LYS A 480 -19.17 -16.16 8.43
N SER A 481 -18.12 -15.38 8.20
CA SER A 481 -17.16 -15.06 9.24
C SER A 481 -16.41 -13.75 8.94
N SER A 482 -15.69 -13.24 9.95
CA SER A 482 -14.73 -12.13 9.80
C SER A 482 -13.29 -12.64 9.62
N GLU A 483 -13.11 -13.91 9.27
CA GLU A 483 -11.80 -14.48 8.99
C GLU A 483 -11.19 -13.87 7.72
N HIS A 484 -9.90 -13.56 7.75
CA HIS A 484 -9.21 -12.87 6.66
C HIS A 484 -9.30 -13.64 5.33
N GLY A 485 -9.26 -14.97 5.36
CA GLY A 485 -9.39 -15.78 4.16
C GLY A 485 -10.75 -15.66 3.49
N GLU A 486 -11.86 -15.44 4.24
CA GLU A 486 -13.18 -15.18 3.67
C GLU A 486 -13.31 -13.74 3.17
N ILE A 487 -12.82 -12.77 3.94
CA ILE A 487 -12.77 -11.35 3.53
C ILE A 487 -12.04 -11.19 2.19
N ARG A 488 -10.93 -11.91 2.02
CA ARG A 488 -10.06 -11.92 0.83
C ARG A 488 -10.47 -13.00 -0.17
N GLY A 489 -11.78 -13.22 -0.36
CA GLY A 489 -12.31 -14.18 -1.34
C GLY A 489 -11.89 -13.86 -2.77
N ASP A 490 -11.98 -14.86 -3.68
CA ASP A 490 -11.58 -14.73 -5.08
C ASP A 490 -12.43 -13.70 -5.83
N PHE A 491 -11.76 -12.88 -6.63
CA PHE A 491 -12.42 -11.96 -7.56
C PHE A 491 -13.18 -12.74 -8.64
N TYR A 492 -14.36 -12.27 -9.00
CA TYR A 492 -15.23 -12.93 -9.95
C TYR A 492 -14.65 -12.95 -11.37
N GLY A 493 -14.34 -14.13 -11.89
CA GLY A 493 -13.74 -14.34 -13.20
C GLY A 493 -12.22 -14.23 -13.21
N GLY A 494 -11.59 -14.41 -12.05
CA GLY A 494 -10.13 -14.46 -11.95
C GLY A 494 -9.52 -15.76 -12.47
N TRP A 495 -10.31 -16.84 -12.56
CA TRP A 495 -9.85 -18.16 -13.02
C TRP A 495 -10.72 -18.73 -14.13
N PRO A 496 -10.16 -19.53 -15.04
CA PRO A 496 -10.94 -20.26 -16.03
C PRO A 496 -12.02 -21.14 -15.37
N GLY A 497 -13.24 -21.06 -15.86
CA GLY A 497 -14.36 -21.87 -15.35
C GLY A 497 -15.15 -21.25 -14.19
N ASP A 498 -14.79 -20.07 -13.72
CA ASP A 498 -15.55 -19.38 -12.69
C ASP A 498 -17.01 -19.16 -13.13
N ALA A 499 -17.93 -19.34 -12.19
CA ALA A 499 -19.37 -19.21 -12.45
C ALA A 499 -19.78 -17.76 -12.74
N LYS A 500 -19.07 -16.80 -12.14
CA LYS A 500 -19.25 -15.37 -12.34
C LYS A 500 -18.00 -14.76 -12.97
N ASP A 501 -18.20 -13.72 -13.78
CA ASP A 501 -17.11 -12.96 -14.40
C ASP A 501 -17.42 -11.46 -14.37
N ALA A 502 -16.60 -10.69 -13.66
CA ALA A 502 -16.82 -9.26 -13.45
C ALA A 502 -16.58 -8.42 -14.72
N VAL A 503 -15.75 -8.88 -15.65
CA VAL A 503 -15.45 -8.15 -16.89
C VAL A 503 -16.64 -8.20 -17.85
N SER A 504 -17.24 -9.37 -18.01
CA SER A 504 -18.37 -9.61 -18.91
C SER A 504 -19.75 -9.53 -18.23
N GLN A 505 -19.78 -9.40 -16.89
CA GLN A 505 -20.99 -9.52 -16.06
C GLN A 505 -21.70 -10.87 -16.21
N LYS A 506 -21.03 -11.91 -16.73
CA LYS A 506 -21.58 -13.25 -16.81
C LYS A 506 -21.88 -13.78 -15.41
N GLY A 507 -23.04 -14.40 -15.24
CA GLY A 507 -23.46 -14.98 -13.95
C GLY A 507 -23.86 -13.97 -12.87
N PHE A 508 -23.82 -12.66 -13.14
CA PHE A 508 -24.22 -11.63 -12.19
C PHE A 508 -25.74 -11.58 -12.01
N THR A 509 -26.17 -11.37 -10.78
CA THR A 509 -27.54 -11.00 -10.43
C THR A 509 -27.85 -9.58 -10.93
N ALA A 510 -29.15 -9.20 -10.93
CA ALA A 510 -29.53 -7.83 -11.27
C ALA A 510 -28.91 -6.79 -10.34
N ASP A 511 -28.77 -7.10 -9.04
CA ASP A 511 -28.18 -6.21 -8.04
C ASP A 511 -26.68 -6.03 -8.25
N GLU A 512 -25.95 -7.10 -8.56
CA GLU A 512 -24.51 -7.03 -8.87
C GLU A 512 -24.26 -6.19 -10.12
N LYS A 513 -25.02 -6.41 -11.20
CA LYS A 513 -24.94 -5.59 -12.43
C LYS A 513 -25.20 -4.12 -12.15
N SER A 514 -26.34 -3.83 -11.52
CA SER A 514 -26.75 -2.45 -11.24
C SER A 514 -25.77 -1.73 -10.29
N THR A 515 -25.08 -2.47 -9.43
CA THR A 515 -24.07 -1.91 -8.53
C THR A 515 -22.75 -1.67 -9.26
N GLN A 516 -22.33 -2.58 -10.13
CA GLN A 516 -21.13 -2.36 -10.95
C GLN A 516 -21.33 -1.15 -11.89
N ASP A 517 -22.51 -1.04 -12.52
CA ASP A 517 -22.85 0.12 -13.37
C ASP A 517 -22.89 1.42 -12.58
N PHE A 518 -23.42 1.39 -11.35
CA PHE A 518 -23.37 2.52 -10.42
C PHE A 518 -21.96 2.95 -10.13
N PHE A 519 -21.05 2.02 -9.77
CA PHE A 519 -19.64 2.32 -9.55
C PHE A 519 -18.99 2.91 -10.80
N LYS A 520 -19.15 2.28 -11.93
CA LYS A 520 -18.57 2.73 -13.20
C LYS A 520 -18.98 4.16 -13.52
N LYS A 521 -20.26 4.50 -13.36
CA LYS A 521 -20.77 5.85 -13.61
C LYS A 521 -20.20 6.85 -12.60
N LEU A 522 -20.25 6.52 -11.31
CA LEU A 522 -19.80 7.40 -10.23
C LEU A 522 -18.30 7.69 -10.30
N LEU A 523 -17.47 6.65 -10.50
CA LEU A 523 -16.02 6.77 -10.58
C LEU A 523 -15.58 7.59 -11.82
N ASN A 524 -16.18 7.33 -12.99
CA ASN A 524 -15.86 8.07 -14.21
C ASN A 524 -16.35 9.54 -14.14
N TRP A 525 -17.48 9.82 -13.47
CA TRP A 525 -17.89 11.17 -13.18
C TRP A 525 -16.88 11.86 -12.27
N ARG A 526 -16.50 11.21 -11.15
CA ARG A 526 -15.53 11.74 -10.19
C ARG A 526 -14.18 12.02 -10.88
N LYS A 527 -13.66 11.10 -11.69
CA LYS A 527 -12.41 11.22 -12.43
C LYS A 527 -12.29 12.54 -13.22
N ASN A 528 -13.42 13.07 -13.70
CA ASN A 528 -13.49 14.26 -14.53
C ASN A 528 -14.01 15.51 -13.78
N ASN A 529 -14.24 15.44 -12.47
CA ASN A 529 -14.87 16.51 -11.69
C ASN A 529 -13.88 17.23 -10.76
N SER A 530 -13.35 18.36 -11.20
CA SER A 530 -12.38 19.15 -10.43
C SER A 530 -12.97 19.71 -9.12
N VAL A 531 -14.29 19.92 -9.05
CA VAL A 531 -14.94 20.39 -7.82
C VAL A 531 -14.81 19.36 -6.70
N ILE A 532 -14.88 18.07 -7.03
CA ILE A 532 -14.66 17.00 -6.05
C ILE A 532 -13.18 16.88 -5.68
N HIS A 533 -12.28 17.10 -6.62
CA HIS A 533 -10.83 16.95 -6.38
C HIS A 533 -10.25 18.06 -5.50
N GLU A 534 -10.65 19.31 -5.77
CA GLU A 534 -9.98 20.53 -5.27
C GLU A 534 -10.92 21.43 -4.46
N GLY A 535 -12.23 21.13 -4.48
CA GLY A 535 -13.25 21.94 -3.82
C GLY A 535 -13.18 21.87 -2.30
N LYS A 536 -13.55 22.97 -1.66
CA LYS A 536 -13.75 23.03 -0.21
C LYS A 536 -15.00 22.24 0.17
N LEU A 537 -15.02 21.72 1.39
CA LEU A 537 -16.20 21.11 2.00
C LEU A 537 -16.97 22.18 2.79
N LEU A 538 -18.30 22.25 2.57
CA LEU A 538 -19.24 22.94 3.43
C LEU A 538 -20.36 21.96 3.79
N HIS A 539 -20.64 21.75 5.06
CA HIS A 539 -21.64 20.78 5.49
C HIS A 539 -22.61 21.38 6.53
N PHE A 540 -23.81 20.89 6.50
CA PHE A 540 -24.90 21.32 7.38
C PHE A 540 -25.24 20.19 8.34
N GLY A 541 -25.54 20.53 9.61
CA GLY A 541 -25.90 19.53 10.62
C GLY A 541 -27.05 18.63 10.14
N PRO A 542 -26.94 17.30 10.27
CA PRO A 542 -28.01 16.39 9.88
C PRO A 542 -29.29 16.63 10.67
N GLU A 543 -30.42 16.60 9.98
CA GLU A 543 -31.73 16.76 10.59
C GLU A 543 -32.71 15.72 10.06
N ASN A 544 -33.49 15.13 10.95
CA ASN A 544 -34.54 14.18 10.59
C ASN A 544 -34.07 13.03 9.66
N GLY A 545 -32.85 12.53 9.86
CA GLY A 545 -32.25 11.48 9.05
C GLY A 545 -31.85 11.91 7.64
N VAL A 546 -31.62 13.22 7.44
CA VAL A 546 -31.09 13.79 6.20
C VAL A 546 -29.79 14.55 6.50
N TYR A 547 -28.77 14.32 5.68
CA TYR A 547 -27.50 15.04 5.73
C TYR A 547 -27.21 15.69 4.39
N VAL A 548 -26.87 16.99 4.41
CA VAL A 548 -26.55 17.78 3.22
C VAL A 548 -25.17 18.39 3.38
N TYR A 549 -24.35 18.25 2.34
CA TYR A 549 -23.06 18.91 2.24
C TYR A 549 -22.74 19.29 0.80
N PHE A 550 -21.77 20.18 0.65
CA PHE A 550 -21.34 20.72 -0.62
C PHE A 550 -19.84 20.54 -0.78
N ARG A 551 -19.43 20.24 -2.01
CA ARG A 551 -18.08 20.51 -2.48
C ARG A 551 -18.16 21.72 -3.39
N TYR A 552 -17.27 22.69 -3.23
CA TYR A 552 -17.34 23.90 -4.03
C TYR A 552 -15.98 24.52 -4.31
N THR A 553 -15.87 25.16 -5.47
CA THR A 553 -14.77 26.00 -5.92
C THR A 553 -15.33 27.38 -6.27
N ASN A 554 -14.49 28.28 -6.77
CA ASN A 554 -14.97 29.56 -7.28
C ASN A 554 -15.84 29.42 -8.54
N THR A 555 -15.77 28.30 -9.25
CA THR A 555 -16.39 28.10 -10.57
C THR A 555 -17.44 26.98 -10.61
N GLY A 556 -17.58 26.18 -9.57
CA GLY A 556 -18.51 25.06 -9.57
C GLY A 556 -18.88 24.61 -8.18
N LYS A 557 -20.05 23.96 -8.09
CA LYS A 557 -20.59 23.43 -6.84
C LYS A 557 -21.21 22.06 -7.10
N VAL A 558 -21.03 21.17 -6.14
CA VAL A 558 -21.72 19.88 -6.08
C VAL A 558 -22.41 19.78 -4.72
N MET A 559 -23.73 19.67 -4.74
CA MET A 559 -24.56 19.39 -3.56
C MET A 559 -24.75 17.89 -3.43
N VAL A 560 -24.53 17.35 -2.25
CA VAL A 560 -24.79 15.95 -1.93
C VAL A 560 -25.83 15.88 -0.83
N VAL A 561 -26.85 15.05 -1.05
CA VAL A 561 -27.95 14.86 -0.12
C VAL A 561 -28.07 13.37 0.21
N LEU A 562 -27.94 13.01 1.48
CA LEU A 562 -28.16 11.66 1.98
C LEU A 562 -29.48 11.64 2.75
N ASN A 563 -30.48 10.92 2.26
CA ASN A 563 -31.73 10.64 2.98
C ASN A 563 -31.75 9.18 3.42
N LYS A 564 -31.46 8.94 4.69
CA LYS A 564 -31.43 7.58 5.25
C LYS A 564 -32.79 7.07 5.71
N ASN A 565 -33.80 7.94 5.76
CA ASN A 565 -35.17 7.53 6.09
C ASN A 565 -35.72 6.52 5.05
N ALA A 566 -36.65 5.69 5.47
CA ALA A 566 -37.38 4.82 4.55
C ALA A 566 -38.32 5.61 3.62
N GLN A 567 -38.77 6.78 4.04
CA GLN A 567 -39.72 7.64 3.31
C GLN A 567 -39.01 8.80 2.62
N GLU A 568 -39.68 9.33 1.61
CA GLU A 568 -39.31 10.59 0.99
C GLU A 568 -39.27 11.71 2.01
N LYS A 569 -38.31 12.65 1.84
CA LYS A 569 -38.20 13.88 2.59
C LYS A 569 -38.21 15.08 1.65
N VAL A 570 -38.93 16.08 2.03
CA VAL A 570 -38.94 17.42 1.39
C VAL A 570 -38.03 18.33 2.21
N ILE A 571 -37.01 18.89 1.57
CA ILE A 571 -35.97 19.72 2.19
C ILE A 571 -36.23 21.15 1.79
N ASP A 572 -36.37 22.03 2.78
CA ASP A 572 -36.42 23.48 2.56
C ASP A 572 -34.99 23.99 2.22
N LEU A 573 -34.83 24.54 1.03
CA LEU A 573 -33.55 25.00 0.51
C LEU A 573 -33.13 26.37 1.02
N ALA A 574 -34.02 27.11 1.71
CA ALA A 574 -33.69 28.37 2.35
C ALA A 574 -32.53 28.21 3.38
N LYS A 575 -32.44 27.04 4.00
CA LYS A 575 -31.34 26.69 4.92
C LYS A 575 -29.96 26.80 4.27
N PHE A 576 -29.85 26.62 2.95
CA PHE A 576 -28.58 26.57 2.20
C PHE A 576 -28.34 27.86 1.38
N ALA A 577 -29.02 28.93 1.69
CA ALA A 577 -29.00 30.20 0.93
C ALA A 577 -27.60 30.84 0.84
N GLU A 578 -26.68 30.49 1.72
CA GLU A 578 -25.28 30.95 1.65
C GLU A 578 -24.51 30.37 0.44
N ILE A 579 -24.98 29.27 -0.17
CA ILE A 579 -24.26 28.59 -1.25
C ILE A 579 -25.10 28.31 -2.50
N ILE A 580 -26.43 28.15 -2.35
CA ILE A 580 -27.36 27.94 -3.48
C ILE A 580 -28.53 28.89 -3.39
N GLN A 581 -29.20 29.15 -4.56
CA GLN A 581 -30.36 29.98 -4.67
C GLN A 581 -31.44 29.31 -5.56
N PRO A 582 -32.74 29.56 -5.31
CA PRO A 582 -33.77 29.15 -6.27
C PRO A 582 -33.49 29.72 -7.67
N GLY A 583 -33.81 28.95 -8.71
CA GLY A 583 -33.57 29.32 -10.10
C GLY A 583 -32.26 28.77 -10.68
N MET A 584 -31.34 28.25 -9.85
CA MET A 584 -30.12 27.59 -10.35
C MET A 584 -30.44 26.32 -11.14
N ALA A 585 -29.70 26.09 -12.22
CA ALA A 585 -29.81 24.84 -13.00
C ALA A 585 -29.09 23.69 -12.29
N ILE A 586 -29.72 22.54 -12.26
CA ILE A 586 -29.22 21.35 -11.59
C ILE A 586 -29.14 20.20 -12.60
N LYS A 587 -28.05 19.44 -12.51
CA LYS A 587 -27.94 18.11 -13.11
C LYS A 587 -27.74 17.07 -12.01
N GLU A 588 -28.65 16.11 -11.90
CA GLU A 588 -28.49 14.96 -11.02
C GLU A 588 -27.57 13.94 -11.73
N VAL A 589 -26.44 13.62 -11.08
CA VAL A 589 -25.34 12.88 -11.69
C VAL A 589 -25.70 11.44 -12.05
N MET A 590 -26.43 10.74 -11.17
CA MET A 590 -26.67 9.31 -11.35
C MET A 590 -27.80 9.02 -12.34
N THR A 591 -28.74 9.94 -12.53
CA THR A 591 -29.88 9.79 -13.45
C THR A 591 -29.79 10.66 -14.71
N ASP A 592 -28.84 11.59 -14.75
CA ASP A 592 -28.67 12.64 -15.78
C ASP A 592 -29.88 13.58 -15.92
N LYS A 593 -30.82 13.56 -14.95
CA LYS A 593 -31.95 14.48 -14.93
C LYS A 593 -31.49 15.91 -14.73
N GLN A 594 -32.08 16.81 -15.51
CA GLN A 594 -31.88 18.26 -15.39
C GLN A 594 -33.18 18.92 -14.92
N PHE A 595 -33.05 19.86 -14.01
CA PHE A 595 -34.18 20.63 -13.50
C PHE A 595 -33.70 21.97 -12.94
N THR A 596 -34.64 22.86 -12.68
CA THR A 596 -34.34 24.13 -12.00
C THR A 596 -34.66 24.01 -10.52
N LEU A 597 -33.77 24.50 -9.69
CA LEU A 597 -33.90 24.45 -8.23
C LEU A 597 -35.08 25.36 -7.79
N GLY A 598 -36.04 24.76 -7.08
CA GLY A 598 -37.15 25.48 -6.46
C GLY A 598 -36.84 25.97 -5.05
N ALA A 599 -37.87 26.28 -4.26
CA ALA A 599 -37.72 26.54 -2.82
C ALA A 599 -37.48 25.25 -2.02
N ASN A 600 -37.93 24.11 -2.54
CA ASN A 600 -37.83 22.79 -1.89
C ASN A 600 -37.24 21.77 -2.83
N LEU A 601 -36.60 20.76 -2.24
CA LEU A 601 -36.08 19.57 -2.95
C LEU A 601 -36.68 18.29 -2.33
N SER A 602 -37.31 17.47 -3.15
CA SER A 602 -37.81 16.16 -2.75
C SER A 602 -36.73 15.08 -2.96
N VAL A 603 -36.45 14.30 -1.92
CA VAL A 603 -35.45 13.25 -1.91
C VAL A 603 -36.06 11.94 -1.46
N ALA A 604 -36.11 10.95 -2.33
CA ALA A 604 -36.69 9.64 -2.05
C ALA A 604 -36.05 8.97 -0.82
N GLY A 605 -36.76 8.05 -0.20
CA GLY A 605 -36.26 7.31 0.96
C GLY A 605 -35.05 6.44 0.60
N LYS A 606 -34.13 6.26 1.52
CA LYS A 606 -32.87 5.49 1.37
C LYS A 606 -32.10 5.86 0.10
N THR A 607 -31.96 7.14 -0.18
CA THR A 607 -31.33 7.66 -1.41
C THR A 607 -30.19 8.63 -1.10
N ALA A 608 -29.13 8.52 -1.87
CA ALA A 608 -28.10 9.55 -1.98
C ALA A 608 -28.21 10.23 -3.34
N MET A 609 -28.30 11.58 -3.36
CA MET A 609 -28.29 12.38 -4.59
C MET A 609 -26.99 13.16 -4.72
N ILE A 610 -26.48 13.25 -5.92
CA ILE A 610 -25.32 14.08 -6.28
C ILE A 610 -25.80 15.08 -7.33
N LEU A 611 -25.77 16.37 -6.98
CA LEU A 611 -26.33 17.46 -7.78
C LEU A 611 -25.22 18.41 -8.21
N GLU A 612 -24.90 18.47 -9.49
CA GLU A 612 -24.09 19.56 -10.05
C GLU A 612 -24.94 20.81 -10.14
N VAL A 613 -24.46 21.90 -9.56
CA VAL A 613 -25.16 23.18 -9.50
C VAL A 613 -24.48 24.18 -10.44
N HIS A 614 -25.26 24.69 -11.41
CA HIS A 614 -24.79 25.58 -12.49
C HIS A 614 -25.39 26.98 -12.40
#